data_d8dc81615f8ee9f4f3b907f7c84284c6
#
_entry.id   d8dc81615f8ee9f4f3b907f7c84284c6
#
_cell.length_a   1.000
_cell.length_b   1.000
_cell.length_c   1.000
_cell.angle_alpha   90.00
_cell.angle_beta   90.00
_cell.angle_gamma   90.00
#
_symmetry.space_group_name_H-M   'P 1'
#
loop_
_entity.id
_entity.type
_entity.pdbx_description
1 polymer ?
#
loop_
_entity_poly.entity_id
_entity_poly.type
_entity_poly.pdbx_seq_one_letter_code
_entity_poly.pdbx_strand_id
1 'polypeptide(L)'
;MRRALVLLVMAVLAMGCASDYAKGQWALRQGHYAEAEGYFMRTLIEDPRRIDALVGLGVSQYKKGEIDLAIETLEKAVAARPKDPNGQLYLGLAYLKKNDPARAAEHLAALRGLRIDPRLAEQVDQAREVIRKEPLTEPVRNLLASNLDTAADLAREAAEARRDAQLAFPPPYMGYPYFGSPFYGYPFGSPYTPCVLVMRGGQPFCI
;
A
#
# COMPACT_ATOMS: atom_id res chain seq x y z
N MET A 1 40.29 -17.86 -16.58
CA MET A 1 39.52 -16.90 -17.40
C MET A 1 38.15 -17.43 -17.81
N ARG A 2 37.99 -18.62 -18.41
CA ARG A 2 36.68 -19.18 -18.84
C ARG A 2 35.65 -19.29 -17.69
N ARG A 3 36.05 -19.75 -16.49
CA ARG A 3 35.12 -19.86 -15.33
C ARG A 3 34.63 -18.51 -14.81
N ALA A 4 35.49 -17.48 -14.83
CA ALA A 4 35.12 -16.13 -14.46
C ALA A 4 34.11 -15.51 -15.47
N LEU A 5 34.29 -15.75 -16.77
CA LEU A 5 33.38 -15.30 -17.82
C LEU A 5 32.00 -15.97 -17.70
N VAL A 6 31.94 -17.27 -17.40
CA VAL A 6 30.70 -18.01 -17.19
C VAL A 6 29.94 -17.47 -15.97
N LEU A 7 30.64 -17.20 -14.87
CA LEU A 7 30.04 -16.63 -13.67
C LEU A 7 29.51 -15.20 -13.92
N LEU A 8 30.25 -14.40 -14.69
CA LEU A 8 29.81 -13.05 -15.09
C LEU A 8 28.56 -13.10 -15.96
N VAL A 9 28.50 -13.99 -16.94
CA VAL A 9 27.33 -14.19 -17.83
C VAL A 9 26.14 -14.69 -17.01
N MET A 10 26.33 -15.65 -16.10
CA MET A 10 25.26 -16.11 -15.19
C MET A 10 24.77 -15.00 -14.25
N ALA A 11 25.66 -14.15 -13.75
CA ALA A 11 25.28 -13.00 -12.93
C ALA A 11 24.47 -11.95 -13.72
N VAL A 12 24.84 -11.68 -14.97
CA VAL A 12 24.11 -10.76 -15.87
C VAL A 12 22.74 -11.32 -16.23
N LEU A 13 22.63 -12.63 -16.47
CA LEU A 13 21.35 -13.31 -16.75
C LEU A 13 20.43 -13.35 -15.49
N ALA A 14 20.98 -13.40 -14.30
CA ALA A 14 20.24 -13.36 -13.05
C ALA A 14 19.72 -11.94 -12.67
N MET A 15 20.31 -10.89 -13.21
CA MET A 15 19.91 -9.49 -12.95
C MET A 15 18.69 -9.01 -13.76
N GLY A 16 18.09 -9.82 -14.64
CA GLY A 16 17.25 -9.34 -15.74
C GLY A 16 15.75 -9.60 -15.70
N CYS A 17 15.16 -10.23 -14.69
CA CYS A 17 13.73 -10.56 -14.76
C CYS A 17 12.92 -10.03 -13.57
N ALA A 18 12.74 -8.70 -13.49
CA ALA A 18 11.60 -8.21 -12.73
C ALA A 18 10.33 -8.79 -13.39
N SER A 19 9.50 -9.52 -12.62
CA SER A 19 8.25 -10.08 -13.13
C SER A 19 7.36 -8.99 -13.70
N ASP A 20 6.53 -9.30 -14.70
CA ASP A 20 5.61 -8.31 -15.26
C ASP A 20 4.68 -7.73 -14.18
N TYR A 21 4.33 -8.51 -13.19
CA TYR A 21 3.63 -7.98 -12.00
C TYR A 21 4.42 -6.87 -11.29
N ALA A 22 5.70 -7.05 -11.04
CA ALA A 22 6.53 -6.03 -10.37
C ALA A 22 6.68 -4.77 -11.22
N LYS A 23 6.82 -4.92 -12.56
CA LYS A 23 6.83 -3.79 -13.50
C LYS A 23 5.48 -3.05 -13.48
N GLY A 24 4.36 -3.78 -13.45
CA GLY A 24 3.02 -3.22 -13.35
C GLY A 24 2.83 -2.41 -12.08
N GLN A 25 3.25 -2.94 -10.93
CA GLN A 25 3.23 -2.22 -9.66
C GLN A 25 4.08 -0.95 -9.69
N TRP A 26 5.27 -1.02 -10.29
CA TRP A 26 6.13 0.14 -10.44
C TRP A 26 5.50 1.21 -11.34
N ALA A 27 5.00 0.82 -12.52
CA ALA A 27 4.34 1.72 -13.45
C ALA A 27 3.10 2.39 -12.83
N LEU A 28 2.30 1.62 -12.06
CA LEU A 28 1.13 2.14 -11.34
C LEU A 28 1.54 3.24 -10.34
N ARG A 29 2.62 3.02 -9.57
CA ARG A 29 3.15 4.03 -8.63
C ARG A 29 3.67 5.29 -9.32
N GLN A 30 4.21 5.16 -10.54
CA GLN A 30 4.70 6.30 -11.32
C GLN A 30 3.58 7.05 -12.06
N GLY A 31 2.33 6.58 -11.97
CA GLY A 31 1.21 7.15 -12.71
C GLY A 31 1.15 6.73 -14.19
N HIS A 32 1.99 5.78 -14.60
CA HIS A 32 2.00 5.24 -15.97
C HIS A 32 0.91 4.16 -16.11
N TYR A 33 -0.35 4.57 -15.98
CA TYR A 33 -1.49 3.66 -15.85
C TYR A 33 -1.70 2.73 -17.06
N ALA A 34 -1.47 3.23 -18.28
CA ALA A 34 -1.58 2.42 -19.50
C ALA A 34 -0.50 1.32 -19.57
N GLU A 35 0.73 1.64 -19.15
CA GLU A 35 1.80 0.65 -19.05
C GLU A 35 1.53 -0.38 -17.95
N ALA A 36 1.06 0.09 -16.79
CA ALA A 36 0.66 -0.77 -15.67
C ALA A 36 -0.40 -1.78 -16.08
N GLU A 37 -1.44 -1.32 -16.78
CA GLU A 37 -2.49 -2.17 -17.33
C GLU A 37 -1.90 -3.27 -18.24
N GLY A 38 -1.04 -2.91 -19.20
CA GLY A 38 -0.40 -3.86 -20.08
C GLY A 38 0.45 -4.91 -19.35
N TYR A 39 1.15 -4.53 -18.29
CA TYR A 39 1.92 -5.44 -17.45
C TYR A 39 1.02 -6.39 -16.64
N PHE A 40 -0.06 -5.88 -16.02
CA PHE A 40 -0.99 -6.73 -15.30
C PHE A 40 -1.74 -7.70 -16.22
N MET A 41 -2.12 -7.27 -17.41
CA MET A 41 -2.72 -8.16 -18.41
C MET A 41 -1.79 -9.31 -18.79
N ARG A 42 -0.49 -9.05 -19.05
CA ARG A 42 0.49 -10.11 -19.29
C ARG A 42 0.64 -11.06 -18.11
N THR A 43 0.67 -10.51 -16.90
CA THR A 43 0.69 -11.32 -15.68
C THR A 43 -0.53 -12.25 -15.60
N LEU A 44 -1.70 -11.79 -16.01
CA LEU A 44 -2.94 -12.57 -15.99
C LEU A 44 -3.04 -13.59 -17.13
N ILE A 45 -2.31 -13.38 -18.24
CA ILE A 45 -2.15 -14.40 -19.28
C ILE A 45 -1.33 -15.58 -18.72
N GLU A 46 -0.27 -15.31 -17.95
CA GLU A 46 0.58 -16.33 -17.33
C GLU A 46 -0.11 -17.00 -16.13
N ASP A 47 -0.76 -16.22 -15.28
CA ASP A 47 -1.49 -16.70 -14.11
C ASP A 47 -2.87 -16.00 -14.00
N PRO A 48 -3.91 -16.58 -14.62
CA PRO A 48 -5.27 -16.01 -14.62
C PRO A 48 -5.91 -15.91 -13.23
N ARG A 49 -5.38 -16.61 -12.23
CA ARG A 49 -5.90 -16.61 -10.85
C ARG A 49 -5.16 -15.65 -9.92
N ARG A 50 -4.21 -14.89 -10.42
CA ARG A 50 -3.44 -13.96 -9.61
C ARG A 50 -4.26 -12.72 -9.23
N ILE A 51 -4.92 -12.81 -8.08
CA ILE A 51 -5.86 -11.78 -7.60
C ILE A 51 -5.19 -10.42 -7.47
N ASP A 52 -3.93 -10.36 -7.01
CA ASP A 52 -3.19 -9.10 -6.88
C ASP A 52 -3.00 -8.40 -8.24
N ALA A 53 -2.86 -9.17 -9.34
CA ALA A 53 -2.79 -8.63 -10.69
C ALA A 53 -4.17 -8.16 -11.18
N LEU A 54 -5.25 -8.87 -10.83
CA LEU A 54 -6.62 -8.40 -11.10
C LEU A 54 -6.92 -7.07 -10.40
N VAL A 55 -6.54 -6.95 -9.11
CA VAL A 55 -6.68 -5.69 -8.38
C VAL A 55 -5.85 -4.59 -9.05
N GLY A 56 -4.58 -4.87 -9.38
CA GLY A 56 -3.70 -3.91 -10.05
C GLY A 56 -4.24 -3.46 -11.42
N LEU A 57 -4.81 -4.39 -12.20
CA LEU A 57 -5.47 -4.11 -13.47
C LEU A 57 -6.67 -3.18 -13.26
N GLY A 58 -7.58 -3.52 -12.37
CA GLY A 58 -8.78 -2.72 -12.10
C GLY A 58 -8.45 -1.32 -11.55
N VAL A 59 -7.41 -1.19 -10.71
CA VAL A 59 -6.90 0.11 -10.25
C VAL A 59 -6.35 0.92 -11.42
N SER A 60 -5.57 0.30 -12.32
CA SER A 60 -5.04 0.99 -13.51
C SER A 60 -6.14 1.51 -14.40
N GLN A 61 -7.18 0.71 -14.66
CA GLN A 61 -8.38 1.09 -15.43
C GLN A 61 -9.15 2.23 -14.76
N TYR A 62 -9.34 2.17 -13.44
CA TYR A 62 -9.95 3.26 -12.67
C TYR A 62 -9.16 4.57 -12.83
N LYS A 63 -7.85 4.54 -12.65
CA LYS A 63 -6.96 5.71 -12.77
C LYS A 63 -6.92 6.27 -14.19
N LYS A 64 -7.11 5.45 -15.22
CA LYS A 64 -7.30 5.87 -16.62
C LYS A 64 -8.69 6.50 -16.88
N GLY A 65 -9.65 6.32 -15.99
CA GLY A 65 -11.03 6.75 -16.18
C GLY A 65 -11.93 5.73 -16.89
N GLU A 66 -11.46 4.52 -17.11
CA GLU A 66 -12.21 3.41 -17.72
C GLU A 66 -13.09 2.72 -16.67
N ILE A 67 -14.07 3.46 -16.16
CA ILE A 67 -14.81 3.12 -14.94
C ILE A 67 -15.57 1.80 -15.07
N ASP A 68 -16.21 1.53 -16.21
CA ASP A 68 -16.97 0.29 -16.41
C ASP A 68 -16.05 -0.95 -16.43
N LEU A 69 -14.91 -0.86 -17.09
CA LEU A 69 -13.92 -1.93 -17.12
C LEU A 69 -13.31 -2.15 -15.71
N ALA A 70 -13.03 -1.06 -15.00
CA ALA A 70 -12.54 -1.13 -13.63
C ALA A 70 -13.53 -1.86 -12.71
N ILE A 71 -14.83 -1.56 -12.81
CA ILE A 71 -15.87 -2.25 -12.05
C ILE A 71 -15.85 -3.75 -12.36
N GLU A 72 -15.93 -4.14 -13.64
CA GLU A 72 -15.93 -5.54 -14.03
C GLU A 72 -14.72 -6.31 -13.51
N THR A 73 -13.53 -5.71 -13.62
CA THR A 73 -12.28 -6.33 -13.18
C THR A 73 -12.19 -6.43 -11.66
N LEU A 74 -12.57 -5.36 -10.95
CA LEU A 74 -12.53 -5.31 -9.49
C LEU A 74 -13.61 -6.19 -8.86
N GLU A 75 -14.79 -6.33 -9.47
CA GLU A 75 -15.81 -7.29 -9.01
C GLU A 75 -15.27 -8.72 -9.03
N LYS A 76 -14.56 -9.11 -10.10
CA LYS A 76 -13.89 -10.42 -10.17
C LYS A 76 -12.85 -10.58 -9.07
N ALA A 77 -12.06 -9.53 -8.83
CA ALA A 77 -11.03 -9.56 -7.79
C ALA A 77 -11.65 -9.66 -6.37
N VAL A 78 -12.67 -8.86 -6.09
CA VAL A 78 -13.39 -8.84 -4.79
C VAL A 78 -14.17 -10.15 -4.57
N ALA A 79 -14.78 -10.71 -5.61
CA ALA A 79 -15.43 -12.03 -5.51
C ALA A 79 -14.44 -13.12 -5.12
N ALA A 80 -13.22 -13.09 -5.65
CA ALA A 80 -12.17 -14.04 -5.32
C ALA A 80 -11.51 -13.77 -3.95
N ARG A 81 -11.38 -12.49 -3.55
CA ARG A 81 -10.80 -12.07 -2.28
C ARG A 81 -11.60 -10.92 -1.65
N PRO A 82 -12.70 -11.20 -0.93
CA PRO A 82 -13.59 -10.17 -0.36
C PRO A 82 -12.90 -9.27 0.68
N LYS A 83 -11.80 -9.71 1.26
CA LYS A 83 -11.03 -8.96 2.27
C LYS A 83 -9.82 -8.22 1.69
N ASP A 84 -9.77 -7.99 0.39
CA ASP A 84 -8.73 -7.16 -0.22
C ASP A 84 -9.05 -5.67 -0.04
N PRO A 85 -8.22 -4.89 0.70
CA PRO A 85 -8.52 -3.49 0.97
C PRO A 85 -8.53 -2.62 -0.30
N ASN A 86 -7.60 -2.86 -1.23
CA ASN A 86 -7.52 -2.09 -2.47
C ASN A 86 -8.69 -2.43 -3.41
N GLY A 87 -9.05 -3.71 -3.52
CA GLY A 87 -10.21 -4.15 -4.27
C GLY A 87 -11.50 -3.47 -3.77
N GLN A 88 -11.76 -3.50 -2.46
CA GLN A 88 -12.93 -2.87 -1.85
C GLN A 88 -12.91 -1.35 -2.02
N LEU A 89 -11.77 -0.70 -1.81
CA LEU A 89 -11.65 0.74 -1.97
C LEU A 89 -11.96 1.17 -3.41
N TYR A 90 -11.21 0.65 -4.39
CA TYR A 90 -11.33 1.10 -5.76
C TYR A 90 -12.64 0.70 -6.42
N LEU A 91 -13.25 -0.41 -6.00
CA LEU A 91 -14.61 -0.75 -6.44
C LEU A 91 -15.63 0.25 -5.88
N GLY A 92 -15.52 0.64 -4.61
CA GLY A 92 -16.34 1.71 -4.02
C GLY A 92 -16.17 3.05 -4.74
N LEU A 93 -14.92 3.44 -5.07
CA LEU A 93 -14.63 4.66 -5.82
C LEU A 93 -15.19 4.62 -7.26
N ALA A 94 -15.07 3.47 -7.91
CA ALA A 94 -15.62 3.28 -9.26
C ALA A 94 -17.14 3.41 -9.28
N TYR A 95 -17.84 2.85 -8.29
CA TYR A 95 -19.28 3.02 -8.14
C TYR A 95 -19.69 4.47 -7.81
N LEU A 96 -18.88 5.21 -7.01
CA LEU A 96 -19.11 6.65 -6.83
C LEU A 96 -19.06 7.40 -8.17
N LYS A 97 -18.05 7.13 -8.98
CA LYS A 97 -17.92 7.76 -10.30
C LYS A 97 -19.06 7.35 -11.25
N LYS A 98 -19.53 6.11 -11.17
CA LYS A 98 -20.69 5.61 -11.94
C LYS A 98 -22.03 6.14 -11.47
N ASN A 99 -22.08 6.96 -10.41
CA ASN A 99 -23.32 7.46 -9.80
C ASN A 99 -24.19 6.35 -9.16
N ASP A 100 -23.53 5.37 -8.54
CA ASP A 100 -24.18 4.34 -7.74
C ASP A 100 -23.70 4.43 -6.27
N PRO A 101 -24.26 5.38 -5.51
CA PRO A 101 -23.84 5.60 -4.12
C PRO A 101 -24.19 4.42 -3.19
N ALA A 102 -25.20 3.63 -3.54
CA ALA A 102 -25.59 2.48 -2.72
C ALA A 102 -24.51 1.41 -2.72
N ARG A 103 -24.07 0.96 -3.91
CA ARG A 103 -22.96 0.00 -4.03
C ARG A 103 -21.64 0.57 -3.53
N ALA A 104 -21.37 1.86 -3.77
CA ALA A 104 -20.21 2.52 -3.21
C ALA A 104 -20.18 2.45 -1.68
N ALA A 105 -21.29 2.75 -1.01
CA ALA A 105 -21.40 2.68 0.44
C ALA A 105 -21.18 1.25 0.99
N GLU A 106 -21.66 0.23 0.27
CA GLU A 106 -21.45 -1.18 0.61
C GLU A 106 -19.96 -1.54 0.62
N HIS A 107 -19.23 -1.25 -0.46
CA HIS A 107 -17.80 -1.55 -0.57
C HIS A 107 -16.96 -0.73 0.41
N LEU A 108 -17.29 0.54 0.63
CA LEU A 108 -16.64 1.36 1.66
C LEU A 108 -16.94 0.85 3.08
N ALA A 109 -18.12 0.27 3.33
CA ALA A 109 -18.44 -0.38 4.60
C ALA A 109 -17.61 -1.66 4.79
N ALA A 110 -17.47 -2.47 3.74
CA ALA A 110 -16.63 -3.65 3.75
C ALA A 110 -15.15 -3.28 4.02
N LEU A 111 -14.64 -2.25 3.34
CA LEU A 111 -13.29 -1.71 3.58
C LEU A 111 -13.10 -1.28 5.03
N ARG A 112 -14.07 -0.56 5.61
CA ARG A 112 -14.01 -0.08 7.00
C ARG A 112 -13.94 -1.23 8.02
N GLY A 113 -14.50 -2.38 7.68
CA GLY A 113 -14.42 -3.62 8.48
C GLY A 113 -13.04 -4.28 8.45
N LEU A 114 -12.12 -3.84 7.60
CA LEU A 114 -10.76 -4.36 7.49
C LEU A 114 -9.77 -3.56 8.35
N ARG A 115 -8.57 -4.14 8.56
CA ARG A 115 -7.45 -3.43 9.19
C ARG A 115 -6.78 -2.53 8.16
N ILE A 116 -7.21 -1.27 8.09
CA ILE A 116 -6.66 -0.23 7.24
C ILE A 116 -5.98 0.86 8.07
N ASP A 117 -5.24 1.74 7.41
CA ASP A 117 -4.63 2.89 8.08
C ASP A 117 -5.69 3.76 8.75
N PRO A 118 -5.47 4.24 10.00
CA PRO A 118 -6.46 5.03 10.75
C PRO A 118 -6.92 6.30 10.03
N ARG A 119 -6.04 6.98 9.30
CA ARG A 119 -6.39 8.19 8.53
C ARG A 119 -7.31 7.85 7.36
N LEU A 120 -7.01 6.76 6.64
CA LEU A 120 -7.89 6.27 5.58
C LEU A 120 -9.24 5.84 6.16
N ALA A 121 -9.26 5.18 7.32
CA ALA A 121 -10.49 4.77 8.00
C ALA A 121 -11.39 5.96 8.33
N GLU A 122 -10.81 7.06 8.84
CA GLU A 122 -11.53 8.30 9.12
C GLU A 122 -12.13 8.91 7.85
N GLN A 123 -11.36 8.98 6.75
CA GLN A 123 -11.87 9.49 5.47
C GLN A 123 -12.99 8.62 4.90
N VAL A 124 -12.90 7.29 5.06
CA VAL A 124 -13.97 6.37 4.67
C VAL A 124 -15.24 6.61 5.49
N ASP A 125 -15.12 6.81 6.81
CA ASP A 125 -16.28 7.09 7.67
C ASP A 125 -16.94 8.43 7.29
N GLN A 126 -16.16 9.48 7.03
CA GLN A 126 -16.65 10.78 6.55
C GLN A 126 -17.35 10.66 5.20
N ALA A 127 -16.75 9.95 4.24
CA ALA A 127 -17.35 9.76 2.92
C ALA A 127 -18.69 9.01 3.01
N ARG A 128 -18.77 7.94 3.82
CA ARG A 128 -20.01 7.19 4.05
C ARG A 128 -21.10 8.03 4.68
N GLU A 129 -20.75 8.95 5.58
CA GLU A 129 -21.71 9.86 6.20
C GLU A 129 -22.29 10.83 5.18
N VAL A 130 -21.46 11.38 4.27
CA VAL A 130 -21.93 12.26 3.17
C VAL A 130 -22.84 11.49 2.21
N ILE A 131 -22.43 10.27 1.80
CA ILE A 131 -23.21 9.41 0.91
C ILE A 131 -24.61 9.13 1.47
N ARG A 132 -24.73 9.00 2.80
CA ARG A 132 -25.98 8.67 3.46
C ARG A 132 -26.95 9.85 3.57
N LYS A 133 -26.42 11.07 3.68
CA LYS A 133 -27.23 12.25 4.03
C LYS A 133 -27.89 12.96 2.87
N GLU A 134 -27.27 12.95 1.68
CA GLU A 134 -27.69 13.82 0.59
C GLU A 134 -27.63 13.13 -0.78
N PRO A 135 -28.49 13.54 -1.74
CA PRO A 135 -28.31 13.16 -3.13
C PRO A 135 -26.98 13.76 -3.63
N LEU A 136 -26.06 12.90 -4.04
CA LEU A 136 -24.72 13.30 -4.44
C LEU A 136 -24.72 13.92 -5.83
N THR A 137 -24.38 15.20 -5.91
CA THR A 137 -24.07 15.85 -7.20
C THR A 137 -22.74 15.31 -7.75
N GLU A 138 -22.54 15.44 -9.06
CA GLU A 138 -21.29 14.97 -9.69
C GLU A 138 -20.02 15.58 -9.08
N PRO A 139 -19.95 16.92 -8.81
CA PRO A 139 -18.79 17.50 -8.15
C PRO A 139 -18.49 16.89 -6.78
N VAL A 140 -19.53 16.62 -5.97
CA VAL A 140 -19.37 16.02 -4.65
C VAL A 140 -18.87 14.59 -4.75
N ARG A 141 -19.39 13.79 -5.69
CA ARG A 141 -18.89 12.43 -5.94
C ARG A 141 -17.40 12.42 -6.35
N ASN A 142 -17.04 13.33 -7.27
CA ASN A 142 -15.66 13.46 -7.73
C ASN A 142 -14.72 13.89 -6.60
N LEU A 143 -15.16 14.83 -5.75
CA LEU A 143 -14.38 15.26 -4.57
C LEU A 143 -14.20 14.12 -3.58
N LEU A 144 -15.26 13.39 -3.24
CA LEU A 144 -15.15 12.23 -2.33
C LEU A 144 -14.21 11.17 -2.90
N ALA A 145 -14.35 10.83 -4.18
CA ALA A 145 -13.50 9.86 -4.83
C ALA A 145 -12.02 10.31 -4.82
N SER A 146 -11.74 11.57 -5.11
CA SER A 146 -10.38 12.14 -5.10
C SER A 146 -9.77 12.15 -3.70
N ASN A 147 -10.54 12.53 -2.68
CA ASN A 147 -10.07 12.57 -1.29
C ASN A 147 -9.71 11.17 -0.78
N LEU A 148 -10.56 10.17 -1.04
CA LEU A 148 -10.31 8.79 -0.66
C LEU A 148 -9.11 8.19 -1.40
N ASP A 149 -8.98 8.48 -2.69
CA ASP A 149 -7.86 8.05 -3.51
C ASP A 149 -6.53 8.62 -2.99
N THR A 150 -6.50 9.92 -2.70
CA THR A 150 -5.34 10.59 -2.11
C THR A 150 -5.00 10.02 -0.73
N ALA A 151 -6.00 9.79 0.12
CA ALA A 151 -5.79 9.20 1.45
C ALA A 151 -5.22 7.78 1.36
N ALA A 152 -5.63 6.99 0.37
CA ALA A 152 -5.10 5.66 0.13
C ALA A 152 -3.64 5.69 -0.35
N ASP A 153 -3.31 6.61 -1.24
CA ASP A 153 -1.93 6.78 -1.72
C ASP A 153 -1.00 7.18 -0.56
N LEU A 154 -1.40 8.15 0.28
CA LEU A 154 -0.66 8.54 1.48
C LEU A 154 -0.52 7.39 2.50
N ALA A 155 -1.57 6.60 2.71
CA ALA A 155 -1.52 5.44 3.59
C ALA A 155 -0.53 4.37 3.09
N ARG A 156 -0.49 4.15 1.77
CA ARG A 156 0.48 3.25 1.13
C ARG A 156 1.91 3.75 1.29
N GLU A 157 2.18 5.01 0.98
CA GLU A 157 3.51 5.62 1.14
C GLU A 157 4.00 5.54 2.59
N ALA A 158 3.12 5.84 3.56
CA ALA A 158 3.44 5.71 4.97
C ALA A 158 3.75 4.26 5.38
N ALA A 159 3.07 3.27 4.79
CA ALA A 159 3.33 1.86 5.05
C ALA A 159 4.67 1.40 4.44
N GLU A 160 5.00 1.87 3.25
CA GLU A 160 6.29 1.61 2.59
C GLU A 160 7.43 2.23 3.42
N ALA A 161 7.33 3.50 3.83
CA ALA A 161 8.33 4.17 4.65
C ALA A 161 8.56 3.46 6.01
N ARG A 162 7.49 2.94 6.63
CA ARG A 162 7.63 2.13 7.88
C ARG A 162 8.37 0.82 7.63
N ARG A 163 8.12 0.13 6.51
CA ARG A 163 8.84 -1.09 6.14
C ARG A 163 10.32 -0.82 5.92
N ASP A 164 10.64 0.24 5.18
CA ASP A 164 12.02 0.64 4.90
C ASP A 164 12.76 1.00 6.18
N ALA A 165 12.12 1.73 7.10
CA ALA A 165 12.68 2.03 8.41
C ALA A 165 12.93 0.77 9.25
N GLN A 166 12.02 -0.22 9.20
CA GLN A 166 12.21 -1.50 9.90
C GLN A 166 13.36 -2.32 9.32
N LEU A 167 13.59 -2.26 8.01
CA LEU A 167 14.72 -2.94 7.35
C LEU A 167 16.04 -2.23 7.61
N ALA A 168 16.03 -0.89 7.68
CA ALA A 168 17.22 -0.09 7.97
C ALA A 168 17.68 -0.23 9.43
N PHE A 169 16.73 -0.42 10.36
CA PHE A 169 16.99 -0.60 11.79
C PHE A 169 16.31 -1.89 12.27
N PRO A 170 16.88 -3.07 11.98
CA PRO A 170 16.31 -4.31 12.51
C PRO A 170 16.31 -4.20 14.05
N PRO A 171 15.24 -4.66 14.72
CA PRO A 171 15.21 -4.67 16.18
C PRO A 171 16.44 -5.37 16.71
N PRO A 172 17.09 -4.88 17.77
CA PRO A 172 18.25 -5.54 18.33
C PRO A 172 17.87 -6.99 18.65
N TYR A 173 18.64 -7.92 18.11
CA TYR A 173 18.41 -9.35 18.27
C TYR A 173 18.24 -9.67 19.76
N MET A 174 17.03 -9.97 20.19
CA MET A 174 16.81 -10.67 21.44
C MET A 174 17.31 -12.08 21.27
N GLY A 175 18.56 -12.35 21.67
CA GLY A 175 19.02 -13.71 21.73
C GLY A 175 20.47 -13.95 21.40
N TYR A 176 21.39 -13.26 22.06
CA TYR A 176 22.66 -13.88 22.44
C TYR A 176 22.76 -13.87 23.95
N PRO A 177 22.87 -15.03 24.61
CA PRO A 177 23.30 -15.05 26.00
C PRO A 177 24.71 -14.43 26.02
N TYR A 178 24.81 -13.28 26.63
CA TYR A 178 26.11 -12.64 26.91
C TYR A 178 26.90 -13.57 27.79
N PHE A 179 27.77 -14.37 27.20
CA PHE A 179 28.90 -14.96 27.93
C PHE A 179 29.79 -13.82 28.38
N GLY A 180 29.89 -13.66 29.68
CA GLY A 180 30.46 -12.54 30.36
C GLY A 180 31.85 -12.16 29.87
N SER A 181 32.00 -10.88 29.60
CA SER A 181 33.27 -10.20 29.70
C SER A 181 33.22 -9.32 30.97
N PRO A 182 34.07 -9.58 31.98
CA PRO A 182 34.11 -8.73 33.15
C PRO A 182 35.07 -7.57 32.84
N PHE A 183 34.55 -6.43 32.46
CA PHE A 183 35.22 -5.16 32.68
C PHE A 183 34.50 -4.01 31.95
N TYR A 184 34.22 -3.00 32.73
CA TYR A 184 33.65 -1.67 32.50
C TYR A 184 32.15 -1.55 32.77
N GLY A 185 31.87 -1.23 34.03
CA GLY A 185 30.59 -0.69 34.46
C GLY A 185 30.36 0.71 33.91
N TYR A 186 29.25 0.88 33.20
CA TYR A 186 28.58 2.16 33.07
C TYR A 186 27.25 2.07 33.81
N PRO A 187 26.98 2.95 34.78
CA PRO A 187 25.74 2.99 35.51
C PRO A 187 24.78 3.91 34.76
N PHE A 188 24.14 3.48 33.71
CA PHE A 188 22.99 4.21 33.17
C PHE A 188 21.99 3.24 32.53
N GLY A 189 20.81 3.26 33.11
CA GLY A 189 19.46 3.06 32.68
C GLY A 189 19.13 2.12 31.53
N SER A 190 18.05 1.34 31.72
CA SER A 190 17.39 0.49 30.75
C SER A 190 17.27 1.13 29.36
N PRO A 191 17.57 0.40 28.24
CA PRO A 191 17.54 0.95 26.88
C PRO A 191 16.14 1.19 26.29
N TYR A 192 15.09 1.20 27.11
CA TYR A 192 13.69 1.21 26.62
C TYR A 192 12.83 2.38 27.11
N THR A 193 13.42 3.44 27.65
CA THR A 193 12.67 4.68 27.84
C THR A 193 12.93 5.59 26.66
N PRO A 194 11.92 6.00 25.87
CA PRO A 194 12.10 7.02 24.87
C PRO A 194 12.47 8.32 25.58
N CYS A 195 13.74 8.66 25.48
CA CYS A 195 14.27 9.88 26.05
C CYS A 195 13.83 11.07 25.18
N VAL A 196 12.96 11.91 25.69
CA VAL A 196 12.66 13.20 25.08
C VAL A 196 13.73 14.20 25.51
N LEU A 197 14.58 14.61 24.57
CA LEU A 197 15.61 15.63 24.81
C LEU A 197 14.96 17.00 24.98
N VAL A 198 15.02 17.55 26.19
CA VAL A 198 14.58 18.91 26.48
C VAL A 198 15.79 19.77 26.82
N MET A 199 15.91 20.92 26.15
CA MET A 199 16.97 21.88 26.39
C MET A 199 16.62 22.78 27.59
N ARG A 200 17.38 22.73 28.65
CA ARG A 200 17.25 23.63 29.80
C ARG A 200 18.60 24.26 30.13
N GLY A 201 18.70 25.59 29.99
CA GLY A 201 19.93 26.33 30.29
C GLY A 201 21.12 25.98 29.40
N GLY A 202 20.89 25.59 28.12
CA GLY A 202 21.96 25.26 27.15
C GLY A 202 22.53 23.84 27.28
N GLN A 203 22.00 23.02 28.20
CA GLN A 203 22.39 21.62 28.36
C GLN A 203 21.22 20.68 28.02
N PRO A 204 21.44 19.56 27.30
CA PRO A 204 20.40 18.60 27.00
C PRO A 204 20.15 17.68 28.20
N PHE A 205 18.89 17.53 28.61
CA PHE A 205 18.41 16.59 29.60
C PHE A 205 17.40 15.61 28.98
N CYS A 206 17.46 14.34 29.39
CA CYS A 206 16.45 13.33 29.13
C CYS A 206 15.33 13.40 30.17
N ILE A 207 14.06 13.51 29.71
CA ILE A 207 12.86 13.26 30.53
C ILE A 207 12.08 12.09 29.92
#